data_4c7b9987ad088c92ec27756f7228f1a0
#
_entry.id   4c7b9987ad088c92ec27756f7228f1a0
#
_cell.length_a   1.000
_cell.length_b   1.000
_cell.length_c   1.000
_cell.angle_alpha   90.00
_cell.angle_beta   90.00
_cell.angle_gamma   90.00
#
_symmetry.space_group_name_H-M   'P 1'
#
loop_
_entity.id
_entity.type
_entity.pdbx_description
1 polymer ?
#
loop_
_entity_poly.entity_id
_entity_poly.type
_entity_poly.pdbx_seq_one_letter_code
_entity_poly.pdbx_strand_id
1 'polypeptide(L)'
;ADANKAPIVSLTDRWATWIVVIALVSSVITYLFTHEILRSVTILVVFCPCALVLSIPLSFFSGIGNSSKHGILIKGSNYLEALKNVDTVVFDKTGTLTKGVFNVTKVNAVNVSEDELMEYAAYAEANSNHPIAKSIVKAYNKELDLSKIGEYEEIAAHGIKVNYNGKTVLAGNEKLMKANNVKYTPVSETGTVVYIAIDGKYAGDLVISDEIKADSKEAIAKLKQIGIKQTVMLTGDNKKVADSVAAELKLDKVYSNLLPDEKVEKIEEIYQGR
;
A
#
# COMPACT_ATOMS: atom_id res chain seq x y z
N ALA A 1 19.90 21.11 9.47
CA ALA A 1 20.76 20.03 8.95
C ALA A 1 20.90 18.84 9.91
N ASP A 2 20.73 19.05 11.22
CA ASP A 2 20.94 17.99 12.23
C ASP A 2 19.74 17.06 12.47
N ALA A 3 18.56 17.44 12.08
CA ALA A 3 17.32 16.69 12.35
C ALA A 3 17.26 15.31 11.67
N ASN A 4 18.07 15.07 10.64
CA ASN A 4 18.07 13.83 9.84
C ASN A 4 19.34 12.96 10.01
N LYS A 5 20.16 13.26 11.03
CA LYS A 5 21.33 12.43 11.33
C LYS A 5 20.91 11.18 12.10
N ALA A 6 21.49 10.04 11.75
CA ALA A 6 21.28 8.79 12.48
C ALA A 6 21.82 8.92 13.92
N PRO A 7 21.13 8.38 14.94
CA PRO A 7 21.57 8.38 16.34
C PRO A 7 23.01 7.86 16.52
N ILE A 8 23.42 6.87 15.75
CA ILE A 8 24.78 6.34 15.79
C ILE A 8 25.84 7.38 15.37
N VAL A 9 25.51 8.28 14.43
CA VAL A 9 26.41 9.35 14.00
C VAL A 9 26.66 10.33 15.15
N SER A 10 25.60 10.76 15.86
CA SER A 10 25.70 11.67 17.00
C SER A 10 26.43 11.05 18.20
N LEU A 11 26.26 9.75 18.41
CA LEU A 11 26.97 8.99 19.44
C LEU A 11 28.48 8.94 19.10
N THR A 12 28.81 8.68 17.84
CA THR A 12 30.19 8.63 17.38
C THR A 12 30.88 9.97 17.49
N ASP A 13 30.22 11.06 17.15
CA ASP A 13 30.76 12.41 17.31
C ASP A 13 31.10 12.73 18.78
N ARG A 14 30.26 12.30 19.72
CA ARG A 14 30.50 12.44 21.15
C ARG A 14 31.70 11.62 21.61
N TRP A 15 31.79 10.36 21.20
CA TRP A 15 32.93 9.51 21.54
C TRP A 15 34.23 10.00 20.91
N ALA A 16 34.20 10.49 19.67
CA ALA A 16 35.36 11.07 19.01
C ALA A 16 35.90 12.27 19.78
N THR A 17 35.05 13.14 20.30
CA THR A 17 35.45 14.28 21.13
C THR A 17 36.18 13.83 22.40
N TRP A 18 35.65 12.82 23.11
CA TRP A 18 36.32 12.28 24.29
C TRP A 18 37.67 11.62 23.97
N ILE A 19 37.74 10.88 22.88
CA ILE A 19 39.01 10.25 22.45
C ILE A 19 40.08 11.31 22.17
N VAL A 20 39.71 12.42 21.52
CA VAL A 20 40.66 13.53 21.27
C VAL A 20 41.13 14.18 22.58
N VAL A 21 40.22 14.41 23.54
CA VAL A 21 40.62 14.97 24.85
C VAL A 21 41.60 14.03 25.57
N ILE A 22 41.26 12.72 25.59
CA ILE A 22 42.16 11.73 26.21
C ILE A 22 43.53 11.67 25.50
N ALA A 23 43.55 11.74 24.18
CA ALA A 23 44.77 11.74 23.40
C ALA A 23 45.63 12.97 23.71
N LEU A 24 45.03 14.15 23.83
CA LEU A 24 45.75 15.38 24.20
C LEU A 24 46.34 15.29 25.60
N VAL A 25 45.55 14.87 26.58
CA VAL A 25 46.02 14.68 27.95
C VAL A 25 47.18 13.66 28.02
N SER A 26 46.99 12.51 27.39
CA SER A 26 48.02 11.45 27.33
C SER A 26 49.29 11.91 26.65
N SER A 27 49.19 12.69 25.58
CA SER A 27 50.35 13.27 24.86
C SER A 27 51.14 14.21 25.78
N VAL A 28 50.47 15.10 26.50
CA VAL A 28 51.11 16.03 27.44
C VAL A 28 51.80 15.26 28.58
N ILE A 29 51.12 14.27 29.17
CA ILE A 29 51.68 13.44 30.25
C ILE A 29 52.94 12.73 29.73
N THR A 30 52.87 12.12 28.53
CA THR A 30 54.01 11.43 27.93
C THR A 30 55.20 12.37 27.72
N TYR A 31 54.96 13.60 27.26
CA TYR A 31 56.01 14.60 27.11
C TYR A 31 56.66 14.93 28.44
N LEU A 32 55.91 15.15 29.48
CA LEU A 32 56.42 15.50 30.82
C LEU A 32 57.31 14.37 31.40
N PHE A 33 56.98 13.10 31.13
CA PHE A 33 57.75 11.97 31.64
C PHE A 33 58.96 11.60 30.74
N THR A 34 58.83 11.74 29.43
CA THR A 34 59.89 11.27 28.50
C THR A 34 60.78 12.37 27.93
N HIS A 35 60.31 13.61 27.97
CA HIS A 35 60.90 14.77 27.30
C HIS A 35 61.14 14.56 25.79
N GLU A 36 60.52 13.54 25.16
CA GLU A 36 60.64 13.23 23.76
C GLU A 36 59.39 13.67 23.00
N ILE A 37 59.48 14.68 22.17
CA ILE A 37 58.39 15.22 21.36
C ILE A 37 57.85 14.16 20.40
N LEU A 38 58.70 13.34 19.82
CA LEU A 38 58.30 12.32 18.86
C LEU A 38 57.31 11.30 19.45
N ARG A 39 57.50 10.86 20.69
CA ARG A 39 56.60 9.94 21.40
C ARG A 39 55.24 10.59 21.67
N SER A 40 55.24 11.84 22.06
CA SER A 40 54.01 12.60 22.33
C SER A 40 53.17 12.79 21.07
N VAL A 41 53.81 13.12 19.94
CA VAL A 41 53.14 13.27 18.64
C VAL A 41 52.62 11.91 18.14
N THR A 42 53.36 10.83 18.38
CA THR A 42 52.93 9.48 18.00
C THR A 42 51.61 9.11 18.68
N ILE A 43 51.43 9.48 19.95
CA ILE A 43 50.15 9.25 20.66
C ILE A 43 49.01 9.97 19.96
N LEU A 44 49.15 11.22 19.60
CA LEU A 44 48.12 11.99 18.89
C LEU A 44 47.73 11.36 17.55
N VAL A 45 48.71 10.86 16.80
CA VAL A 45 48.47 10.21 15.51
C VAL A 45 47.75 8.87 15.69
N VAL A 46 48.16 8.04 16.65
CA VAL A 46 47.58 6.71 16.89
C VAL A 46 46.17 6.80 17.45
N PHE A 47 45.91 7.79 18.31
CA PHE A 47 44.56 7.99 18.87
C PHE A 47 43.62 8.82 17.99
N CYS A 48 44.03 9.15 16.76
CA CYS A 48 43.12 9.85 15.83
C CYS A 48 41.91 9.00 15.50
N PRO A 49 40.68 9.43 15.81
CA PRO A 49 39.47 8.69 15.48
C PRO A 49 39.05 8.81 14.01
N CYS A 50 40.00 9.20 13.14
CA CYS A 50 39.74 9.55 11.74
C CYS A 50 39.02 8.42 10.97
N ALA A 51 39.45 7.18 11.19
CA ALA A 51 38.83 6.01 10.56
C ALA A 51 37.36 5.84 10.99
N LEU A 52 37.08 6.05 12.28
CA LEU A 52 35.71 5.92 12.82
C LEU A 52 34.78 7.03 12.30
N VAL A 53 35.27 8.27 12.34
CA VAL A 53 34.52 9.46 11.93
C VAL A 53 34.22 9.44 10.43
N LEU A 54 35.08 8.85 9.61
CA LEU A 54 34.88 8.77 8.17
C LEU A 54 34.09 7.53 7.74
N SER A 55 34.29 6.37 8.37
CA SER A 55 33.71 5.10 7.93
C SER A 55 32.19 5.04 8.09
N ILE A 56 31.64 5.63 9.16
CA ILE A 56 30.21 5.59 9.46
C ILE A 56 29.40 6.40 8.43
N PRO A 57 29.71 7.69 8.18
CA PRO A 57 29.02 8.43 7.12
C PRO A 57 29.17 7.78 5.73
N LEU A 58 30.35 7.26 5.41
CA LEU A 58 30.59 6.60 4.12
C LEU A 58 29.71 5.35 3.95
N SER A 59 29.53 4.58 5.03
CA SER A 59 28.63 3.42 5.02
C SER A 59 27.18 3.82 4.76
N PHE A 60 26.70 4.91 5.37
CA PHE A 60 25.37 5.44 5.10
C PHE A 60 25.23 5.96 3.66
N PHE A 61 26.21 6.70 3.15
CA PHE A 61 26.19 7.15 1.75
C PHE A 61 26.18 5.99 0.78
N SER A 62 26.98 4.95 1.03
CA SER A 62 26.97 3.74 0.23
C SER A 62 25.62 3.02 0.28
N GLY A 63 25.03 2.86 1.47
CA GLY A 63 23.71 2.24 1.66
C GLY A 63 22.59 3.01 0.96
N ILE A 64 22.55 4.34 1.12
CA ILE A 64 21.57 5.21 0.46
C ILE A 64 21.76 5.18 -1.06
N GLY A 65 23.01 5.27 -1.54
CA GLY A 65 23.30 5.20 -2.96
C GLY A 65 22.94 3.86 -3.60
N ASN A 66 23.18 2.76 -2.90
CA ASN A 66 22.75 1.44 -3.35
C ASN A 66 21.24 1.29 -3.39
N SER A 67 20.52 1.79 -2.38
CA SER A 67 19.06 1.81 -2.34
C SER A 67 18.47 2.59 -3.52
N SER A 68 19.07 3.74 -3.86
CA SER A 68 18.66 4.55 -5.01
C SER A 68 18.79 3.81 -6.35
N LYS A 69 19.83 2.99 -6.52
CA LYS A 69 19.99 2.14 -7.71
C LYS A 69 18.88 1.09 -7.87
N HIS A 70 18.20 0.74 -6.78
CA HIS A 70 17.06 -0.17 -6.76
C HIS A 70 15.71 0.57 -6.75
N GLY A 71 15.71 1.88 -7.05
CA GLY A 71 14.50 2.71 -7.08
C GLY A 71 13.94 3.08 -5.71
N ILE A 72 14.74 2.92 -4.63
CA ILE A 72 14.33 3.22 -3.25
C ILE A 72 14.96 4.54 -2.82
N LEU A 73 14.14 5.57 -2.58
CA LEU A 73 14.59 6.86 -2.09
C LEU A 73 14.58 6.90 -0.56
N ILE A 74 15.78 6.94 0.04
CA ILE A 74 15.95 7.11 1.49
C ILE A 74 16.33 8.57 1.78
N LYS A 75 15.50 9.28 2.56
CA LYS A 75 15.62 10.72 2.80
C LYS A 75 16.69 11.13 3.81
N GLY A 76 17.33 10.18 4.48
CA GLY A 76 18.37 10.45 5.46
C GLY A 76 18.87 9.20 6.17
N SER A 77 20.04 9.30 6.81
CA SER A 77 20.67 8.19 7.54
C SER A 77 19.85 7.69 8.73
N ASN A 78 19.09 8.58 9.40
CA ASN A 78 18.19 8.22 10.48
C ASN A 78 17.09 7.26 10.03
N TYR A 79 16.55 7.42 8.82
CA TYR A 79 15.55 6.51 8.26
C TYR A 79 16.16 5.15 7.92
N LEU A 80 17.39 5.13 7.37
CA LEU A 80 18.09 3.88 7.10
C LEU A 80 18.39 3.11 8.39
N GLU A 81 18.81 3.81 9.46
CA GLU A 81 19.05 3.21 10.78
C GLU A 81 17.74 2.69 11.40
N ALA A 82 16.63 3.44 11.27
CA ALA A 82 15.33 3.06 11.81
C ALA A 82 14.82 1.74 11.24
N LEU A 83 15.13 1.41 9.97
CA LEU A 83 14.73 0.16 9.33
C LEU A 83 15.20 -1.09 10.10
N LYS A 84 16.33 -0.98 10.79
CA LYS A 84 16.88 -2.07 11.62
C LYS A 84 15.92 -2.48 12.75
N ASN A 85 15.11 -1.54 13.23
CA ASN A 85 14.22 -1.73 14.39
C ASN A 85 12.76 -1.95 13.98
N VAL A 86 12.46 -2.02 12.67
CA VAL A 86 11.11 -2.27 12.19
C VAL A 86 10.72 -3.72 12.47
N ASP A 87 9.66 -3.91 13.22
CA ASP A 87 9.09 -5.21 13.53
C ASP A 87 7.65 -5.38 13.02
N THR A 88 7.01 -4.29 12.62
CA THR A 88 5.65 -4.28 12.08
C THR A 88 5.61 -3.50 10.78
N VAL A 89 4.98 -4.06 9.75
CA VAL A 89 4.76 -3.40 8.46
C VAL A 89 3.27 -3.29 8.22
N VAL A 90 2.81 -2.06 7.98
CA VAL A 90 1.41 -1.75 7.71
C VAL A 90 1.26 -1.39 6.24
N PHE A 91 0.38 -2.10 5.55
CA PHE A 91 0.11 -1.93 4.13
C PHE A 91 -1.25 -1.28 3.90
N ASP A 92 -1.32 -0.35 2.97
CA ASP A 92 -2.58 -0.07 2.28
C ASP A 92 -2.86 -1.18 1.26
N LYS A 93 -4.15 -1.50 1.01
CA LYS A 93 -4.50 -2.54 0.06
C LYS A 93 -4.33 -2.05 -1.38
N THR A 94 -5.09 -1.01 -1.74
CA THR A 94 -5.28 -0.58 -3.14
C THR A 94 -4.05 0.11 -3.71
N GLY A 95 -3.54 -0.40 -4.83
CA GLY A 95 -2.34 0.15 -5.48
C GLY A 95 -1.02 -0.25 -4.80
N THR A 96 -1.04 -0.80 -3.58
CA THR A 96 0.14 -1.29 -2.85
C THR A 96 0.26 -2.81 -2.91
N LEU A 97 -0.65 -3.54 -2.28
CA LEU A 97 -0.71 -5.00 -2.35
C LEU A 97 -1.43 -5.49 -3.62
N THR A 98 -2.29 -4.64 -4.17
CA THR A 98 -3.03 -4.86 -5.39
C THR A 98 -2.57 -3.90 -6.49
N LYS A 99 -2.93 -4.18 -7.72
CA LYS A 99 -2.55 -3.34 -8.89
C LYS A 99 -3.31 -2.03 -8.94
N GLY A 100 -4.41 -1.88 -8.18
CA GLY A 100 -5.35 -0.77 -8.30
C GLY A 100 -6.15 -0.84 -9.60
N VAL A 101 -6.17 -2.00 -10.24
CA VAL A 101 -6.90 -2.26 -11.49
C VAL A 101 -8.04 -3.22 -11.18
N PHE A 102 -9.25 -2.72 -11.34
CA PHE A 102 -10.45 -3.53 -11.19
C PHE A 102 -10.67 -4.36 -12.46
N ASN A 103 -10.96 -5.62 -12.29
CA ASN A 103 -11.32 -6.54 -13.38
C ASN A 103 -12.61 -7.28 -13.03
N VAL A 104 -13.44 -7.51 -14.04
CA VAL A 104 -14.58 -8.42 -13.90
C VAL A 104 -14.02 -9.85 -13.80
N THR A 105 -14.20 -10.47 -12.64
CA THR A 105 -13.65 -11.79 -12.33
C THR A 105 -14.70 -12.88 -12.50
N LYS A 106 -15.99 -12.53 -12.45
CA LYS A 106 -17.09 -13.46 -12.64
C LYS A 106 -18.31 -12.76 -13.23
N VAL A 107 -19.00 -13.48 -14.09
CA VAL A 107 -20.27 -13.08 -14.70
C VAL A 107 -21.30 -14.17 -14.37
N ASN A 108 -22.34 -13.82 -13.64
CA ASN A 108 -23.40 -14.73 -13.25
C ASN A 108 -24.69 -14.30 -13.95
N ALA A 109 -24.97 -14.85 -15.10
CA ALA A 109 -26.16 -14.53 -15.88
C ALA A 109 -27.39 -15.34 -15.38
N VAL A 110 -28.55 -14.68 -15.28
CA VAL A 110 -29.83 -15.29 -14.90
C VAL A 110 -30.90 -14.86 -15.92
N ASN A 111 -31.49 -15.81 -16.60
CA ASN A 111 -32.50 -15.61 -17.66
C ASN A 111 -32.05 -14.82 -18.90
N VAL A 112 -30.78 -14.56 -19.04
CA VAL A 112 -30.12 -13.96 -20.20
C VAL A 112 -28.78 -14.68 -20.44
N SER A 113 -28.16 -14.50 -21.59
CA SER A 113 -26.79 -15.00 -21.81
C SER A 113 -25.75 -14.12 -21.11
N GLU A 114 -24.53 -14.66 -20.86
CA GLU A 114 -23.44 -13.88 -20.30
C GLU A 114 -23.06 -12.70 -21.20
N ASP A 115 -23.09 -12.89 -22.52
CA ASP A 115 -22.81 -11.84 -23.49
C ASP A 115 -23.84 -10.72 -23.43
N GLU A 116 -25.12 -11.08 -23.32
CA GLU A 116 -26.22 -10.10 -23.12
C GLU A 116 -26.09 -9.35 -21.78
N LEU A 117 -25.79 -10.05 -20.70
CA LEU A 117 -25.61 -9.43 -19.39
C LEU A 117 -24.45 -8.42 -19.44
N MET A 118 -23.32 -8.80 -20.04
CA MET A 118 -22.18 -7.92 -20.22
C MET A 118 -22.49 -6.71 -21.10
N GLU A 119 -23.29 -6.89 -22.15
CA GLU A 119 -23.75 -5.80 -23.01
C GLU A 119 -24.58 -4.78 -22.21
N TYR A 120 -25.64 -5.23 -21.53
CA TYR A 120 -26.47 -4.34 -20.71
C TYR A 120 -25.66 -3.62 -19.63
N ALA A 121 -24.76 -4.33 -18.95
CA ALA A 121 -23.88 -3.75 -17.94
C ALA A 121 -22.93 -2.69 -18.55
N ALA A 122 -22.32 -2.96 -19.69
CA ALA A 122 -21.40 -2.02 -20.35
C ALA A 122 -22.11 -0.76 -20.80
N TYR A 123 -23.31 -0.88 -21.40
CA TYR A 123 -24.11 0.28 -21.79
C TYR A 123 -24.64 1.07 -20.58
N ALA A 124 -24.98 0.41 -19.47
CA ALA A 124 -25.38 1.10 -18.24
C ALA A 124 -24.20 1.93 -17.66
N GLU A 125 -23.00 1.41 -17.70
CA GLU A 125 -21.82 2.03 -17.10
C GLU A 125 -21.02 2.92 -18.08
N ALA A 126 -21.45 3.03 -19.34
CA ALA A 126 -20.74 3.72 -20.43
C ALA A 126 -20.40 5.19 -20.13
N ASN A 127 -21.27 5.89 -19.42
CA ASN A 127 -21.11 7.31 -19.07
C ASN A 127 -20.48 7.55 -17.70
N SER A 128 -20.22 6.49 -16.92
CA SER A 128 -19.64 6.59 -15.59
C SER A 128 -18.12 6.67 -15.63
N ASN A 129 -17.55 7.59 -14.85
CA ASN A 129 -16.11 7.71 -14.68
C ASN A 129 -15.55 6.82 -13.55
N HIS A 130 -16.40 6.08 -12.87
CA HIS A 130 -15.99 5.23 -11.76
C HIS A 130 -15.05 4.10 -12.22
N PRO A 131 -13.99 3.73 -11.46
CA PRO A 131 -13.06 2.66 -11.84
C PRO A 131 -13.74 1.31 -12.12
N ILE A 132 -14.79 0.99 -11.37
CA ILE A 132 -15.61 -0.22 -11.56
C ILE A 132 -16.33 -0.18 -12.92
N ALA A 133 -16.95 0.94 -13.26
CA ALA A 133 -17.62 1.13 -14.55
C ALA A 133 -16.65 0.95 -15.71
N LYS A 134 -15.48 1.57 -15.63
CA LYS A 134 -14.43 1.40 -16.64
C LYS A 134 -13.97 -0.04 -16.80
N SER A 135 -13.94 -0.81 -15.70
CA SER A 135 -13.59 -2.22 -15.75
C SER A 135 -14.64 -3.06 -16.47
N ILE A 136 -15.92 -2.75 -16.29
CA ILE A 136 -17.04 -3.42 -16.99
C ILE A 136 -16.99 -3.11 -18.48
N VAL A 137 -16.88 -1.86 -18.86
CA VAL A 137 -16.77 -1.43 -20.26
C VAL A 137 -15.55 -2.07 -20.94
N LYS A 138 -14.42 -2.11 -20.26
CA LYS A 138 -13.20 -2.79 -20.76
C LYS A 138 -13.40 -4.29 -20.94
N ALA A 139 -14.10 -4.94 -20.00
CA ALA A 139 -14.35 -6.40 -20.07
C ALA A 139 -15.30 -6.75 -21.21
N TYR A 140 -16.25 -5.88 -21.55
CA TYR A 140 -17.14 -6.06 -22.70
C TYR A 140 -16.37 -6.09 -24.03
N ASN A 141 -15.26 -5.33 -24.13
CA ASN A 141 -14.29 -5.35 -25.23
C ASN A 141 -14.90 -5.19 -26.65
N LYS A 142 -16.01 -4.46 -26.77
CA LYS A 142 -16.66 -4.11 -28.05
C LYS A 142 -16.90 -2.61 -28.04
N GLU A 143 -16.98 -2.00 -29.23
CA GLU A 143 -17.35 -0.59 -29.37
C GLU A 143 -18.80 -0.37 -28.91
N LEU A 144 -19.01 0.68 -28.12
CA LEU A 144 -20.33 1.08 -27.65
C LEU A 144 -20.92 2.13 -28.58
N ASP A 145 -22.10 1.84 -29.10
CA ASP A 145 -22.90 2.83 -29.83
C ASP A 145 -23.71 3.65 -28.82
N LEU A 146 -23.16 4.77 -28.40
CA LEU A 146 -23.77 5.64 -27.40
C LEU A 146 -25.11 6.25 -27.84
N SER A 147 -25.42 6.23 -29.14
CA SER A 147 -26.72 6.69 -29.68
C SER A 147 -27.90 5.83 -29.21
N LYS A 148 -27.65 4.60 -28.76
CA LYS A 148 -28.63 3.68 -28.23
C LYS A 148 -28.96 3.91 -26.75
N ILE A 149 -28.22 4.81 -26.08
CA ILE A 149 -28.43 5.19 -24.69
C ILE A 149 -29.43 6.35 -24.65
N GLY A 150 -30.55 6.15 -23.97
CA GLY A 150 -31.56 7.16 -23.72
C GLY A 150 -31.35 7.91 -22.41
N GLU A 151 -32.40 7.94 -21.58
CA GLU A 151 -32.32 8.57 -20.26
C GLU A 151 -31.27 7.86 -19.38
N TYR A 152 -30.42 8.68 -18.74
CA TYR A 152 -29.36 8.22 -17.85
C TYR A 152 -29.48 8.94 -16.51
N GLU A 153 -29.52 8.21 -15.41
CA GLU A 153 -29.61 8.71 -14.05
C GLU A 153 -28.61 7.99 -13.16
N GLU A 154 -27.68 8.72 -12.57
CA GLU A 154 -26.77 8.20 -11.55
C GLU A 154 -27.35 8.46 -10.17
N ILE A 155 -27.63 7.37 -9.42
CA ILE A 155 -28.21 7.41 -8.08
C ILE A 155 -27.10 7.25 -7.07
N ALA A 156 -26.74 8.35 -6.38
CA ALA A 156 -25.62 8.39 -5.45
C ALA A 156 -25.67 7.23 -4.43
N ALA A 157 -24.54 6.55 -4.27
CA ALA A 157 -24.34 5.39 -3.38
C ALA A 157 -25.22 4.16 -3.69
N HIS A 158 -25.93 4.11 -4.82
CA HIS A 158 -26.81 3.01 -5.23
C HIS A 158 -26.37 2.39 -6.56
N GLY A 159 -26.12 3.21 -7.59
CA GLY A 159 -25.79 2.77 -8.93
C GLY A 159 -26.42 3.63 -10.01
N ILE A 160 -26.72 3.02 -11.14
CA ILE A 160 -27.14 3.70 -12.37
C ILE A 160 -28.48 3.11 -12.85
N LYS A 161 -29.34 4.00 -13.36
CA LYS A 161 -30.52 3.66 -14.10
C LYS A 161 -30.40 4.26 -15.50
N VAL A 162 -30.57 3.45 -16.53
CA VAL A 162 -30.42 3.89 -17.93
C VAL A 162 -31.48 3.25 -18.80
N ASN A 163 -31.89 3.96 -19.85
CA ASN A 163 -32.68 3.38 -20.94
C ASN A 163 -31.73 2.94 -22.05
N TYR A 164 -31.71 1.65 -22.37
CA TYR A 164 -30.92 1.07 -23.44
C TYR A 164 -31.82 0.23 -24.38
N ASN A 165 -31.86 0.58 -25.64
CA ASN A 165 -32.73 -0.04 -26.63
C ASN A 165 -34.21 -0.13 -26.20
N GLY A 166 -34.74 0.93 -25.56
CA GLY A 166 -36.12 0.97 -25.08
C GLY A 166 -36.39 0.15 -23.82
N LYS A 167 -35.38 -0.47 -23.22
CA LYS A 167 -35.49 -1.20 -21.95
C LYS A 167 -34.85 -0.40 -20.81
N THR A 168 -35.46 -0.45 -19.64
CA THR A 168 -34.89 0.14 -18.43
C THR A 168 -33.88 -0.81 -17.81
N VAL A 169 -32.62 -0.39 -17.74
CA VAL A 169 -31.52 -1.15 -17.14
C VAL A 169 -31.10 -0.51 -15.83
N LEU A 170 -31.02 -1.31 -14.78
CA LEU A 170 -30.45 -0.94 -13.48
C LEU A 170 -29.13 -1.66 -13.30
N ALA A 171 -28.07 -0.91 -12.97
CA ALA A 171 -26.77 -1.45 -12.63
C ALA A 171 -26.29 -0.86 -11.31
N GLY A 172 -26.07 -1.68 -10.28
CA GLY A 172 -25.65 -1.15 -8.98
C GLY A 172 -25.66 -2.18 -7.85
N ASN A 173 -25.66 -1.67 -6.63
CA ASN A 173 -25.59 -2.50 -5.43
C ASN A 173 -26.98 -3.02 -4.99
N GLU A 174 -26.99 -3.81 -3.91
CA GLU A 174 -28.24 -4.35 -3.34
C GLU A 174 -29.27 -3.28 -2.98
N LYS A 175 -28.82 -2.09 -2.57
CA LYS A 175 -29.74 -0.99 -2.21
C LYS A 175 -30.54 -0.53 -3.42
N LEU A 176 -29.90 -0.48 -4.61
CA LEU A 176 -30.59 -0.14 -5.85
C LEU A 176 -31.65 -1.18 -6.19
N MET A 177 -31.34 -2.47 -6.07
CA MET A 177 -32.28 -3.56 -6.32
C MET A 177 -33.48 -3.48 -5.38
N LYS A 178 -33.24 -3.28 -4.08
CA LYS A 178 -34.28 -3.13 -3.06
C LYS A 178 -35.18 -1.92 -3.31
N ALA A 179 -34.59 -0.77 -3.62
CA ALA A 179 -35.33 0.47 -3.90
C ALA A 179 -36.26 0.36 -5.11
N ASN A 180 -35.94 -0.49 -6.07
CA ASN A 180 -36.77 -0.75 -7.27
C ASN A 180 -37.58 -2.05 -7.17
N ASN A 181 -37.70 -2.65 -5.98
CA ASN A 181 -38.46 -3.89 -5.74
C ASN A 181 -38.04 -5.08 -6.63
N VAL A 182 -36.78 -5.10 -7.05
CA VAL A 182 -36.17 -6.21 -7.83
C VAL A 182 -35.83 -7.36 -6.89
N LYS A 183 -36.36 -8.54 -7.14
CA LYS A 183 -35.96 -9.77 -6.45
C LYS A 183 -34.64 -10.23 -7.04
N TYR A 184 -33.57 -10.24 -6.24
CA TYR A 184 -32.22 -10.67 -6.66
C TYR A 184 -31.69 -11.79 -5.76
N THR A 185 -30.69 -12.49 -6.22
CA THR A 185 -29.99 -13.51 -5.44
C THR A 185 -28.74 -12.87 -4.81
N PRO A 186 -28.64 -12.80 -3.46
CA PRO A 186 -27.45 -12.28 -2.81
C PRO A 186 -26.21 -13.10 -3.16
N VAL A 187 -25.15 -12.42 -3.60
CA VAL A 187 -23.87 -13.04 -3.95
C VAL A 187 -22.96 -13.04 -2.75
N SER A 188 -22.39 -14.20 -2.44
CA SER A 188 -21.48 -14.34 -1.30
C SER A 188 -20.00 -14.31 -1.69
N GLU A 189 -19.67 -13.93 -2.92
CA GLU A 189 -18.32 -13.93 -3.44
C GLU A 189 -17.49 -12.74 -2.99
N THR A 190 -16.18 -12.87 -3.11
CA THR A 190 -15.21 -11.86 -2.71
C THR A 190 -15.03 -10.85 -3.84
N GLY A 191 -15.42 -9.61 -3.61
CA GLY A 191 -15.33 -8.53 -4.59
C GLY A 191 -16.46 -7.50 -4.43
N THR A 192 -16.45 -6.52 -5.32
CA THR A 192 -17.60 -5.61 -5.48
C THR A 192 -18.59 -6.25 -6.43
N VAL A 193 -19.82 -6.44 -5.99
CA VAL A 193 -20.88 -7.03 -6.81
C VAL A 193 -21.73 -5.91 -7.41
N VAL A 194 -21.88 -5.94 -8.73
CA VAL A 194 -22.78 -5.08 -9.48
C VAL A 194 -23.94 -5.95 -9.98
N TYR A 195 -25.11 -5.71 -9.42
CA TYR A 195 -26.35 -6.37 -9.82
C TYR A 195 -26.97 -5.68 -11.02
N ILE A 196 -27.43 -6.45 -11.98
CA ILE A 196 -28.07 -5.95 -13.21
C ILE A 196 -29.54 -6.41 -13.22
N ALA A 197 -30.43 -5.45 -13.48
CA ALA A 197 -31.84 -5.74 -13.72
C ALA A 197 -32.28 -5.08 -15.03
N ILE A 198 -33.17 -5.76 -15.78
CA ILE A 198 -33.72 -5.30 -17.05
C ILE A 198 -35.23 -5.34 -16.93
N ASP A 199 -35.89 -4.19 -17.19
CA ASP A 199 -37.34 -4.00 -17.05
C ASP A 199 -37.90 -4.54 -15.73
N GLY A 200 -37.17 -4.23 -14.62
CA GLY A 200 -37.56 -4.64 -13.27
C GLY A 200 -37.33 -6.12 -12.93
N LYS A 201 -36.71 -6.89 -13.82
CA LYS A 201 -36.36 -8.30 -13.59
C LYS A 201 -34.86 -8.46 -13.41
N TYR A 202 -34.46 -9.22 -12.42
CA TYR A 202 -33.07 -9.55 -12.19
C TYR A 202 -32.50 -10.36 -13.37
N ALA A 203 -31.44 -9.83 -13.95
CA ALA A 203 -30.74 -10.43 -15.10
C ALA A 203 -29.44 -11.12 -14.73
N GLY A 204 -28.86 -10.76 -13.58
CA GLY A 204 -27.60 -11.34 -13.12
C GLY A 204 -26.73 -10.35 -12.36
N ASP A 205 -25.50 -10.75 -12.11
CA ASP A 205 -24.50 -9.93 -11.40
C ASP A 205 -23.11 -10.11 -11.97
N LEU A 206 -22.32 -9.08 -11.77
CA LEU A 206 -20.88 -9.05 -12.08
C LEU A 206 -20.10 -8.94 -10.78
N VAL A 207 -19.11 -9.80 -10.59
CA VAL A 207 -18.15 -9.68 -9.49
C VAL A 207 -16.88 -9.01 -10.00
N ILE A 208 -16.50 -7.93 -9.35
CA ILE A 208 -15.35 -7.11 -9.74
C ILE A 208 -14.36 -7.10 -8.58
N SER A 209 -13.14 -7.46 -8.85
CA SER A 209 -12.07 -7.52 -7.86
C SER A 209 -10.85 -6.73 -8.32
N ASP A 210 -10.15 -6.16 -7.35
CA ASP A 210 -8.82 -5.59 -7.57
C ASP A 210 -7.79 -6.72 -7.55
N GLU A 211 -6.96 -6.78 -8.57
CA GLU A 211 -5.99 -7.86 -8.75
C GLU A 211 -4.80 -7.71 -7.82
N ILE A 212 -4.50 -8.74 -7.04
CA ILE A 212 -3.30 -8.79 -6.19
C ILE A 212 -2.05 -8.80 -7.09
N LYS A 213 -1.03 -8.01 -6.75
CA LYS A 213 0.23 -8.02 -7.48
C LYS A 213 0.91 -9.37 -7.33
N ALA A 214 1.51 -9.87 -8.41
CA ALA A 214 2.14 -11.18 -8.45
C ALA A 214 3.26 -11.36 -7.40
N ASP A 215 3.96 -10.28 -7.07
CA ASP A 215 5.07 -10.25 -6.11
C ASP A 215 4.65 -10.00 -4.66
N SER A 216 3.40 -9.58 -4.38
CA SER A 216 2.94 -9.23 -3.03
C SER A 216 3.06 -10.40 -2.04
N LYS A 217 2.68 -11.60 -2.47
CA LYS A 217 2.76 -12.80 -1.62
C LYS A 217 4.20 -13.16 -1.25
N GLU A 218 5.10 -13.08 -2.24
CA GLU A 218 6.52 -13.34 -2.03
C GLU A 218 7.15 -12.25 -1.15
N ALA A 219 6.81 -10.97 -1.36
CA ALA A 219 7.29 -9.85 -0.56
C ALA A 219 6.92 -10.02 0.92
N ILE A 220 5.66 -10.37 1.22
CA ILE A 220 5.22 -10.60 2.61
C ILE A 220 5.94 -11.81 3.22
N ALA A 221 6.13 -12.89 2.47
CA ALA A 221 6.89 -14.05 2.95
C ALA A 221 8.35 -13.70 3.27
N LYS A 222 9.00 -12.89 2.42
CA LYS A 222 10.37 -12.40 2.65
C LYS A 222 10.45 -11.50 3.87
N LEU A 223 9.49 -10.61 4.09
CA LEU A 223 9.45 -9.77 5.29
C LEU A 223 9.42 -10.61 6.57
N LYS A 224 8.61 -11.67 6.62
CA LYS A 224 8.58 -12.59 7.75
C LYS A 224 9.91 -13.34 7.93
N GLN A 225 10.56 -13.75 6.85
CA GLN A 225 11.86 -14.41 6.90
C GLN A 225 12.98 -13.54 7.47
N ILE A 226 12.97 -12.23 7.20
CA ILE A 226 13.96 -11.27 7.72
C ILE A 226 13.65 -10.79 9.14
N GLY A 227 12.59 -11.30 9.79
CA GLY A 227 12.29 -11.04 11.19
C GLY A 227 11.18 -10.03 11.47
N ILE A 228 10.42 -9.61 10.46
CA ILE A 228 9.20 -8.82 10.68
C ILE A 228 8.20 -9.67 11.45
N LYS A 229 7.80 -9.18 12.63
CA LYS A 229 6.92 -9.92 13.56
C LYS A 229 5.45 -9.83 13.17
N GLN A 230 5.06 -8.72 12.54
CA GLN A 230 3.67 -8.46 12.23
C GLN A 230 3.49 -7.74 10.89
N THR A 231 2.60 -8.29 10.05
CA THR A 231 2.16 -7.69 8.80
C THR A 231 0.68 -7.35 8.91
N VAL A 232 0.34 -6.09 8.67
CA VAL A 232 -1.00 -5.55 8.86
C VAL A 232 -1.49 -4.91 7.57
N MET A 233 -2.76 -5.10 7.22
CA MET A 233 -3.39 -4.41 6.10
C MET A 233 -4.49 -3.48 6.60
N LEU A 234 -4.53 -2.26 6.07
CA LEU A 234 -5.60 -1.30 6.25
C LEU A 234 -6.34 -1.09 4.93
N THR A 235 -7.67 -1.14 4.96
CA THR A 235 -8.48 -0.95 3.75
C THR A 235 -9.84 -0.32 4.07
N GLY A 236 -10.37 0.44 3.12
CA GLY A 236 -11.76 0.92 3.14
C GLY A 236 -12.77 -0.13 2.69
N ASP A 237 -12.33 -1.27 2.17
CA ASP A 237 -13.22 -2.33 1.71
C ASP A 237 -14.01 -2.97 2.87
N ASN A 238 -15.08 -3.67 2.52
CA ASN A 238 -15.82 -4.45 3.48
C ASN A 238 -14.98 -5.61 4.05
N LYS A 239 -15.38 -6.07 5.23
CA LYS A 239 -14.66 -7.10 5.98
C LYS A 239 -14.40 -8.37 5.16
N LYS A 240 -15.36 -8.81 4.37
CA LYS A 240 -15.28 -10.06 3.62
C LYS A 240 -14.18 -10.01 2.54
N VAL A 241 -14.11 -8.90 1.79
CA VAL A 241 -13.05 -8.68 0.79
C VAL A 241 -11.70 -8.58 1.47
N ALA A 242 -11.62 -7.82 2.56
CA ALA A 242 -10.40 -7.63 3.31
C ALA A 242 -9.84 -8.94 3.89
N ASP A 243 -10.70 -9.74 4.52
CA ASP A 243 -10.32 -11.04 5.10
C ASP A 243 -9.82 -12.03 4.03
N SER A 244 -10.45 -12.04 2.85
CA SER A 244 -10.01 -12.90 1.73
C SER A 244 -8.62 -12.54 1.22
N VAL A 245 -8.35 -11.25 0.99
CA VAL A 245 -7.03 -10.77 0.57
C VAL A 245 -5.99 -11.06 1.65
N ALA A 246 -6.32 -10.83 2.93
CA ALA A 246 -5.42 -11.10 4.04
C ALA A 246 -5.07 -12.60 4.15
N ALA A 247 -6.05 -13.49 3.97
CA ALA A 247 -5.86 -14.93 3.97
C ALA A 247 -4.97 -15.39 2.80
N GLU A 248 -5.21 -14.88 1.59
CA GLU A 248 -4.42 -15.21 0.40
C GLU A 248 -2.96 -14.77 0.54
N LEU A 249 -2.72 -13.57 1.07
CA LEU A 249 -1.40 -13.00 1.30
C LEU A 249 -0.75 -13.48 2.61
N LYS A 250 -1.48 -14.22 3.45
CA LYS A 250 -1.04 -14.68 4.77
C LYS A 250 -0.60 -13.53 5.69
N LEU A 251 -1.39 -12.45 5.70
CA LEU A 251 -1.19 -11.33 6.61
C LEU A 251 -1.61 -11.70 8.04
N ASP A 252 -0.98 -11.05 9.03
CA ASP A 252 -1.25 -11.38 10.44
C ASP A 252 -2.48 -10.65 10.97
N LYS A 253 -2.74 -9.43 10.50
CA LYS A 253 -3.92 -8.63 10.87
C LYS A 253 -4.48 -7.87 9.69
N VAL A 254 -5.78 -7.60 9.74
CA VAL A 254 -6.49 -6.76 8.77
C VAL A 254 -7.51 -5.89 9.47
N TYR A 255 -7.60 -4.63 9.06
CA TYR A 255 -8.62 -3.70 9.47
C TYR A 255 -9.36 -3.21 8.22
N SER A 256 -10.66 -3.40 8.23
CA SER A 256 -11.59 -3.14 7.11
C SER A 256 -12.55 -2.01 7.42
N ASN A 257 -13.26 -1.53 6.39
CA ASN A 257 -14.26 -0.45 6.47
C ASN A 257 -13.70 0.88 7.02
N LEU A 258 -12.40 1.13 6.83
CA LEU A 258 -11.75 2.32 7.36
C LEU A 258 -11.91 3.52 6.41
N LEU A 259 -12.30 4.65 6.95
CA LEU A 259 -12.17 5.94 6.28
C LEU A 259 -10.70 6.39 6.25
N PRO A 260 -10.32 7.33 5.36
CA PRO A 260 -8.94 7.81 5.28
C PRO A 260 -8.36 8.28 6.61
N ASP A 261 -9.13 9.02 7.41
CA ASP A 261 -8.71 9.53 8.72
C ASP A 261 -8.55 8.40 9.74
N GLU A 262 -9.45 7.42 9.73
CA GLU A 262 -9.39 6.25 10.62
C GLU A 262 -8.16 5.37 10.33
N LYS A 263 -7.64 5.36 9.10
CA LYS A 263 -6.37 4.66 8.80
C LYS A 263 -5.21 5.26 9.57
N VAL A 264 -5.15 6.60 9.70
CA VAL A 264 -4.09 7.30 10.45
C VAL A 264 -4.20 6.97 11.93
N GLU A 265 -5.40 7.09 12.50
CA GLU A 265 -5.65 6.74 13.91
C GLU A 265 -5.25 5.30 14.20
N LYS A 266 -5.57 4.37 13.30
CA LYS A 266 -5.22 2.96 13.45
C LYS A 266 -3.71 2.70 13.41
N ILE A 267 -2.96 3.45 12.60
CA ILE A 267 -1.49 3.38 12.60
C ILE A 267 -0.94 3.88 13.95
N GLU A 268 -1.48 4.95 14.49
CA GLU A 268 -1.07 5.49 15.80
C GLU A 268 -1.36 4.49 16.94
N GLU A 269 -2.54 3.85 16.93
CA GLU A 269 -2.88 2.79 17.90
C GLU A 269 -1.89 1.61 17.82
N ILE A 270 -1.55 1.15 16.60
CA ILE A 270 -0.58 0.07 16.39
C ILE A 270 0.80 0.49 16.93
N TYR A 271 1.18 1.74 16.76
CA TYR A 271 2.45 2.28 17.25
C TYR A 271 2.49 2.40 18.77
N GLN A 272 1.41 2.85 19.42
CA GLN A 272 1.30 3.02 20.86
C GLN A 272 1.12 1.70 21.63
N GLY A 273 0.57 0.69 21.00
CA GLY A 273 0.32 -0.63 21.59
C GLY A 273 1.54 -1.55 21.67
N ARG A 274 2.75 -1.00 21.53
CA ARG A 274 4.02 -1.71 21.59
C ARG A 274 4.70 -1.62 22.95
#